data_6152625f995adc25a24bf4e144892a02
#
_entry.id   6152625f995adc25a24bf4e144892a02
#
_cell.length_a   1.000
_cell.length_b   1.000
_cell.length_c   1.000
_cell.angle_alpha   90.00
_cell.angle_beta   90.00
_cell.angle_gamma   90.00
#
_symmetry.space_group_name_H-M   'P 1'
#
loop_
_entity.id
_entity.type
_entity.pdbx_description
1 polymer ?
#
loop_
_entity_poly.entity_id
_entity_poly.type
_entity_poly.pdbx_seq_one_letter_code
_entity_poly.pdbx_strand_id
1 'polypeptide(L)'
;MKVLLDTCAVIWATLSPNSLSPQARETIADEANTILVSAASAWEIATKVRLGKLPGAEKLEQDYLAVMEEAGYELLAIDTASALRAGRLTAEHKDPFDRMIAAQALALDVAILSSDPQLDQFGVRRIW
;
A
#
# COMPACT_ATOMS: atom_id res chain seq x y z
N MET A 1 2.47 1.94 -16.35
CA MET A 1 2.14 2.99 -15.37
C MET A 1 2.70 2.67 -14.00
N LYS A 2 2.76 3.64 -13.11
CA LYS A 2 3.10 3.41 -11.71
C LYS A 2 1.82 3.31 -10.89
N VAL A 3 1.77 2.33 -9.98
CA VAL A 3 0.62 2.09 -9.10
C VAL A 3 1.13 1.85 -7.69
N LEU A 4 0.51 2.50 -6.72
CA LEU A 4 0.85 2.34 -5.30
C LEU A 4 -0.15 1.38 -4.65
N LEU A 5 0.35 0.31 -4.04
CA LEU A 5 -0.50 -0.63 -3.30
C LEU A 5 -0.85 -0.06 -1.92
N ASP A 6 -2.09 -0.26 -1.47
CA ASP A 6 -2.38 -0.09 -0.06
C ASP A 6 -1.89 -1.33 0.72
N THR A 7 -1.94 -1.27 2.03
CA THR A 7 -1.39 -2.36 2.85
C THR A 7 -2.13 -3.67 2.65
N CYS A 8 -3.47 -3.65 2.54
CA CYS A 8 -4.24 -4.87 2.28
C CYS A 8 -3.86 -5.50 0.95
N ALA A 9 -3.66 -4.70 -0.08
CA ALA A 9 -3.24 -5.19 -1.40
C ALA A 9 -1.85 -5.86 -1.32
N VAL A 10 -0.91 -5.28 -0.57
CA VAL A 10 0.41 -5.90 -0.34
C VAL A 10 0.26 -7.28 0.31
N ILE A 11 -0.54 -7.35 1.37
CA ILE A 11 -0.76 -8.61 2.11
C ILE A 11 -1.42 -9.66 1.20
N TRP A 12 -2.48 -9.28 0.50
CA TRP A 12 -3.20 -10.22 -0.37
C TRP A 12 -2.36 -10.67 -1.58
N ALA A 13 -1.62 -9.76 -2.19
CA ALA A 13 -0.74 -10.13 -3.30
C ALA A 13 0.29 -11.18 -2.90
N THR A 14 0.73 -11.14 -1.64
CA THR A 14 1.76 -12.04 -1.10
C THR A 14 1.17 -13.33 -0.54
N LEU A 15 0.11 -13.23 0.28
CA LEU A 15 -0.40 -14.34 1.08
C LEU A 15 -1.71 -14.93 0.56
N SER A 16 -2.51 -14.15 -0.16
CA SER A 16 -3.86 -14.57 -0.57
C SER A 16 -4.25 -13.92 -1.90
N PRO A 17 -3.57 -14.27 -3.01
CA PRO A 17 -3.82 -13.61 -4.31
C PRO A 17 -5.28 -13.70 -4.78
N ASN A 18 -6.01 -14.72 -4.34
CA ASN A 18 -7.43 -14.88 -4.67
C ASN A 18 -8.32 -13.81 -4.01
N SER A 19 -7.81 -13.10 -3.00
CA SER A 19 -8.52 -11.96 -2.39
C SER A 19 -8.47 -10.69 -3.23
N LEU A 20 -7.56 -10.63 -4.20
CA LEU A 20 -7.49 -9.53 -5.15
C LEU A 20 -8.59 -9.68 -6.20
N SER A 21 -9.15 -8.55 -6.66
CA SER A 21 -10.04 -8.57 -7.83
C SER A 21 -9.28 -9.03 -9.09
N PRO A 22 -9.98 -9.50 -10.13
CA PRO A 22 -9.31 -9.81 -11.41
C PRO A 22 -8.52 -8.63 -11.96
N GLN A 23 -9.06 -7.41 -11.89
CA GLN A 23 -8.38 -6.20 -12.33
C GLN A 23 -7.13 -5.93 -11.52
N ALA A 24 -7.19 -6.08 -10.18
CA ALA A 24 -6.05 -5.88 -9.31
C ALA A 24 -4.93 -6.88 -9.62
N ARG A 25 -5.27 -8.14 -9.83
CA ARG A 25 -4.29 -9.18 -10.20
C ARG A 25 -3.62 -8.88 -11.52
N GLU A 26 -4.39 -8.47 -12.53
CA GLU A 26 -3.85 -8.10 -13.85
C GLU A 26 -2.91 -6.91 -13.74
N THR A 27 -3.27 -5.90 -12.95
CA THR A 27 -2.46 -4.71 -12.77
C THR A 27 -1.11 -5.05 -12.14
N ILE A 28 -1.08 -5.91 -11.14
CA ILE A 28 0.16 -6.35 -10.48
C ILE A 28 0.99 -7.24 -11.41
N ALA A 29 0.35 -8.11 -12.16
CA ALA A 29 1.04 -9.06 -13.04
C ALA A 29 1.60 -8.42 -14.31
N ASP A 30 1.12 -7.26 -14.70
CA ASP A 30 1.56 -6.58 -15.92
C ASP A 30 2.96 -5.99 -15.73
N GLU A 31 3.95 -6.57 -16.40
CA GLU A 31 5.35 -6.15 -16.31
C GLU A 31 5.59 -4.72 -16.82
N ALA A 32 4.66 -4.16 -17.60
CA ALA A 32 4.74 -2.77 -18.03
C ALA A 32 4.46 -1.79 -16.88
N ASN A 33 3.86 -2.26 -15.78
CA ASN A 33 3.56 -1.45 -14.61
C ASN A 33 4.71 -1.51 -13.58
N THR A 34 4.98 -0.37 -12.96
CA THR A 34 5.84 -0.30 -11.78
C THR A 34 4.95 -0.32 -10.54
N ILE A 35 5.13 -1.32 -9.69
CA ILE A 35 4.36 -1.48 -8.47
C ILE A 35 5.13 -0.88 -7.31
N LEU A 36 4.55 0.15 -6.69
CA LEU A 36 5.15 0.87 -5.57
C LEU A 36 4.55 0.36 -4.26
N VAL A 37 5.39 0.21 -3.24
CA VAL A 37 4.96 -0.16 -1.88
C VAL A 37 5.56 0.84 -0.90
N SER A 38 4.69 1.53 -0.16
CA SER A 38 5.11 2.55 0.80
C SER A 38 5.76 1.93 2.05
N ALA A 39 6.74 2.64 2.61
CA ALA A 39 7.26 2.34 3.94
C ALA A 39 6.15 2.34 5.01
N ALA A 40 5.05 3.06 4.80
CA ALA A 40 3.88 3.02 5.68
C ALA A 40 3.29 1.61 5.77
N SER A 41 3.28 0.85 4.67
CA SER A 41 2.79 -0.53 4.68
C SER A 41 3.69 -1.44 5.51
N ALA A 42 5.01 -1.29 5.41
CA ALA A 42 5.95 -2.03 6.25
C ALA A 42 5.72 -1.75 7.74
N TRP A 43 5.54 -0.49 8.09
CA TRP A 43 5.25 -0.08 9.47
C TRP A 43 3.92 -0.63 9.96
N GLU A 44 2.87 -0.55 9.16
CA GLU A 44 1.55 -1.09 9.51
C GLU A 44 1.61 -2.60 9.74
N ILE A 45 2.24 -3.34 8.82
CA ILE A 45 2.36 -4.80 8.92
C ILE A 45 3.14 -5.19 10.19
N ALA A 46 4.29 -4.58 10.42
CA ALA A 46 5.11 -4.87 11.60
C ALA A 46 4.35 -4.56 12.90
N THR A 47 3.64 -3.42 12.94
CA THR A 47 2.85 -3.02 14.10
C THR A 47 1.73 -4.03 14.38
N LYS A 48 0.97 -4.39 13.35
CA LYS A 48 -0.18 -5.30 13.50
C LYS A 48 0.25 -6.73 13.80
N VAL A 49 1.37 -7.20 13.25
CA VAL A 49 1.93 -8.50 13.61
C VAL A 49 2.31 -8.52 15.10
N ARG A 50 3.02 -7.49 15.57
CA ARG A 50 3.39 -7.38 16.99
C ARG A 50 2.17 -7.39 17.91
N LEU A 51 1.07 -6.74 17.49
CA LEU A 51 -0.17 -6.68 18.26
C LEU A 51 -1.06 -7.92 18.13
N GLY A 52 -0.64 -8.92 17.35
CA GLY A 52 -1.44 -10.13 17.12
C GLY A 52 -2.67 -9.93 16.24
N LYS A 53 -2.69 -8.85 15.44
CA LYS A 53 -3.85 -8.48 14.59
C LYS A 53 -3.76 -9.01 13.16
N LEU A 54 -2.64 -9.62 12.78
CA LEU A 54 -2.43 -10.20 11.45
C LEU A 54 -1.91 -11.64 11.58
N PRO A 55 -2.74 -12.57 12.09
CA PRO A 55 -2.33 -13.98 12.16
C PRO A 55 -2.08 -14.51 10.74
N GLY A 56 -0.97 -15.22 10.58
CA GLY A 56 -0.54 -15.75 9.29
C GLY A 56 0.42 -14.84 8.52
N ALA A 57 0.63 -13.59 8.97
CA ALA A 57 1.54 -12.64 8.31
C ALA A 57 2.93 -12.55 8.97
N GLU A 58 3.20 -13.38 9.98
CA GLU A 58 4.45 -13.32 10.74
C GLU A 58 5.69 -13.53 9.86
N LYS A 59 5.63 -14.48 8.93
CA LYS A 59 6.75 -14.77 8.03
C LYS A 59 6.93 -13.67 6.98
N LEU A 60 5.84 -13.10 6.47
CA LEU A 60 5.90 -11.95 5.58
C LEU A 60 6.60 -10.78 6.28
N GLU A 61 6.23 -10.48 7.51
CA GLU A 61 6.86 -9.42 8.29
C GLU A 61 8.35 -9.68 8.47
N GLN A 62 8.73 -10.90 8.86
CA GLN A 62 10.12 -11.27 9.12
C GLN A 62 11.00 -11.15 7.87
N ASP A 63 10.50 -11.60 6.72
CA ASP A 63 11.24 -11.67 5.46
C ASP A 63 10.87 -10.52 4.50
N TYR A 64 10.27 -9.45 5.00
CA TYR A 64 9.60 -8.42 4.21
C TYR A 64 10.46 -7.88 3.06
N LEU A 65 11.68 -7.45 3.34
CA LEU A 65 12.54 -6.86 2.31
C LEU A 65 12.86 -7.85 1.19
N ALA A 66 13.15 -9.11 1.54
CA ALA A 66 13.42 -10.16 0.56
C ALA A 66 12.18 -10.46 -0.29
N VAL A 67 11.00 -10.50 0.33
CA VAL A 67 9.73 -10.75 -0.37
C VAL A 67 9.43 -9.63 -1.36
N MET A 68 9.61 -8.37 -0.97
CA MET A 68 9.38 -7.23 -1.85
C MET A 68 10.36 -7.23 -3.03
N GLU A 69 11.63 -7.53 -2.78
CA GLU A 69 12.65 -7.62 -3.83
C GLU A 69 12.32 -8.73 -4.83
N GLU A 70 11.97 -9.92 -4.35
CA GLU A 70 11.62 -11.06 -5.19
C GLU A 70 10.37 -10.76 -6.04
N ALA A 71 9.40 -10.04 -5.49
CA ALA A 71 8.21 -9.62 -6.23
C ALA A 71 8.50 -8.54 -7.28
N GLY A 72 9.67 -7.89 -7.21
CA GLY A 72 10.02 -6.81 -8.12
C GLY A 72 9.33 -5.48 -7.78
N TYR A 73 8.86 -5.31 -6.56
CA TYR A 73 8.22 -4.07 -6.13
C TYR A 73 9.25 -3.00 -5.81
N GLU A 74 8.90 -1.75 -6.14
CA GLU A 74 9.72 -0.59 -5.81
C GLU A 74 9.29 -0.03 -4.45
N LEU A 75 10.23 0.06 -3.51
CA LEU A 75 9.94 0.58 -2.18
C LEU A 75 9.95 2.11 -2.20
N LEU A 76 8.90 2.70 -1.63
CA LEU A 76 8.72 4.14 -1.56
C LEU A 76 8.96 4.62 -0.13
N ALA A 77 10.05 5.33 0.07
CA ALA A 77 10.39 5.90 1.36
C ALA A 77 9.45 7.06 1.72
N ILE A 78 9.29 7.30 3.03
CA ILE A 78 8.55 8.45 3.55
C ILE A 78 9.55 9.54 3.91
N ASP A 79 9.47 10.67 3.22
CA ASP A 79 10.27 11.84 3.55
C ASP A 79 9.47 12.83 4.41
N THR A 80 10.13 13.89 4.87
CA THR A 80 9.49 14.90 5.71
C THR A 80 8.35 15.62 5.00
N ALA A 81 8.51 15.90 3.70
CA ALA A 81 7.48 16.57 2.92
C ALA A 81 6.21 15.69 2.82
N SER A 82 6.39 14.39 2.61
CA SER A 82 5.25 13.44 2.59
C SER A 82 4.55 13.37 3.95
N ALA A 83 5.31 13.39 5.04
CA ALA A 83 4.75 13.36 6.39
C ALA A 83 3.90 14.61 6.67
N LEU A 84 4.40 15.79 6.29
CA LEU A 84 3.63 17.04 6.43
C LEU A 84 2.36 17.01 5.58
N ARG A 85 2.46 16.53 4.35
CA ARG A 85 1.32 16.41 3.43
C ARG A 85 0.25 15.49 4.01
N ALA A 86 0.63 14.34 4.53
CA ALA A 86 -0.30 13.38 5.12
C ALA A 86 -1.06 14.01 6.31
N GLY A 87 -0.35 14.72 7.17
CA GLY A 87 -0.95 15.41 8.31
C GLY A 87 -1.91 16.53 7.90
N ARG A 88 -1.64 17.20 6.78
CA ARG A 88 -2.41 18.35 6.29
C ARG A 88 -3.63 17.97 5.44
N LEU A 89 -3.79 16.72 5.04
CA LEU A 89 -4.97 16.30 4.28
C LEU A 89 -6.24 16.60 5.06
N THR A 90 -7.22 17.24 4.40
CA THR A 90 -8.44 17.74 5.07
C THR A 90 -9.50 16.68 5.28
N ALA A 91 -9.40 15.52 4.62
CA ALA A 91 -10.33 14.42 4.83
C ALA A 91 -10.29 13.93 6.28
N GLU A 92 -11.44 13.50 6.79
CA GLU A 92 -11.60 13.11 8.21
C GLU A 92 -11.08 11.70 8.53
N HIS A 93 -10.65 10.94 7.53
CA HIS A 93 -10.14 9.59 7.74
C HIS A 93 -8.94 9.61 8.68
N LYS A 94 -9.02 8.85 9.78
CA LYS A 94 -8.06 8.96 10.90
C LYS A 94 -6.91 7.96 10.83
N ASP A 95 -7.00 6.94 9.96
CA ASP A 95 -5.95 5.92 9.86
C ASP A 95 -4.66 6.57 9.31
N PRO A 96 -3.58 6.64 10.11
CA PRO A 96 -2.36 7.31 9.70
C PRO A 96 -1.66 6.63 8.53
N PHE A 97 -1.79 5.32 8.41
CA PHE A 97 -1.18 4.57 7.31
C PHE A 97 -1.86 4.90 5.98
N ASP A 98 -3.20 4.91 5.96
CA ASP A 98 -3.97 5.28 4.78
C ASP A 98 -3.74 6.74 4.39
N ARG A 99 -3.64 7.64 5.36
CA ARG A 99 -3.35 9.05 5.10
C ARG A 99 -1.99 9.21 4.41
N MET A 100 -0.98 8.49 4.87
CA MET A 100 0.35 8.54 4.27
C MET A 100 0.35 8.01 2.84
N ILE A 101 -0.28 6.86 2.61
CA ILE A 101 -0.38 6.25 1.28
C ILE A 101 -1.12 7.20 0.32
N ALA A 102 -2.23 7.80 0.76
CA ALA A 102 -2.97 8.77 -0.04
C ALA A 102 -2.12 10.01 -0.36
N ALA A 103 -1.39 10.54 0.62
CA ALA A 103 -0.53 11.70 0.43
C ALA A 103 0.58 11.42 -0.60
N GLN A 104 1.18 10.24 -0.55
CA GLN A 104 2.22 9.85 -1.49
C GLN A 104 1.65 9.66 -2.91
N ALA A 105 0.48 9.03 -3.02
CA ALA A 105 -0.17 8.86 -4.32
C ALA A 105 -0.50 10.21 -4.97
N LEU A 106 -1.02 11.16 -4.20
CA LEU A 106 -1.32 12.51 -4.69
C LEU A 106 -0.05 13.24 -5.13
N ALA A 107 1.01 13.14 -4.35
CA ALA A 107 2.28 13.79 -4.67
C ALA A 107 2.91 13.26 -5.96
N LEU A 108 2.80 11.96 -6.19
CA LEU A 108 3.36 11.30 -7.37
C LEU A 108 2.39 11.26 -8.55
N ASP A 109 1.15 11.67 -8.35
CA ASP A 109 0.07 11.56 -9.33
C ASP A 109 -0.08 10.12 -9.87
N VAL A 110 -0.15 9.16 -8.95
CA VAL A 110 -0.34 7.75 -9.27
C VAL A 110 -1.63 7.22 -8.66
N ALA A 111 -2.19 6.16 -9.26
CA ALA A 111 -3.35 5.48 -8.70
C ALA A 111 -2.96 4.62 -7.50
N ILE A 112 -3.92 4.39 -6.61
CA ILE A 112 -3.80 3.43 -5.52
C ILE A 112 -4.57 2.16 -5.87
N LEU A 113 -3.94 1.01 -5.72
CA LEU A 113 -4.62 -0.27 -5.80
C LEU A 113 -5.19 -0.61 -4.42
N SER A 114 -6.50 -0.53 -4.28
CA SER A 114 -7.19 -0.73 -3.00
C SER A 114 -8.65 -1.08 -3.19
N SER A 115 -9.16 -1.98 -2.34
CA SER A 115 -10.58 -2.29 -2.26
C SER A 115 -11.36 -1.31 -1.38
N ASP A 116 -10.69 -0.42 -0.65
CA ASP A 116 -11.32 0.43 0.35
C ASP A 116 -11.83 1.75 -0.27
N PRO A 117 -13.16 1.92 -0.42
CA PRO A 117 -13.71 3.15 -0.98
C PRO A 117 -13.51 4.37 -0.08
N GLN A 118 -13.16 4.21 1.20
CA GLN A 118 -12.86 5.34 2.08
C GLN A 118 -11.67 6.17 1.59
N LEU A 119 -10.75 5.57 0.81
CA LEU A 119 -9.64 6.32 0.22
C LEU A 119 -10.11 7.36 -0.79
N ASP A 120 -11.30 7.20 -1.37
CA ASP A 120 -11.83 8.14 -2.36
C ASP A 120 -12.00 9.55 -1.79
N GLN A 121 -12.22 9.69 -0.47
CA GLN A 121 -12.36 10.99 0.18
C GLN A 121 -11.11 11.86 0.09
N PHE A 122 -9.94 11.26 -0.17
CA PHE A 122 -8.69 12.01 -0.36
C PHE A 122 -8.51 12.55 -1.78
N GLY A 123 -9.39 12.21 -2.71
CA GLY A 123 -9.27 12.62 -4.11
C GLY A 123 -8.28 11.79 -4.92
N VAL A 124 -7.87 10.64 -4.42
CA VAL A 124 -6.97 9.72 -5.14
C VAL A 124 -7.75 8.94 -6.22
N ARG A 125 -7.03 8.50 -7.25
CA ARG A 125 -7.57 7.54 -8.21
C ARG A 125 -7.37 6.14 -7.62
N ARG A 126 -8.44 5.36 -7.61
CA ARG A 126 -8.41 4.01 -7.03
C ARG A 126 -8.72 2.97 -8.10
N ILE A 127 -7.91 1.91 -8.13
CA ILE A 127 -8.08 0.74 -9.00
C ILE A 127 -8.44 -0.46 -8.12
N TRP A 128 -9.45 -1.17 -8.57
CA TRP A 128 -9.81 -2.44 -7.92
C TRP A 128 -10.69 -3.32 -8.82
#